data_3eb21ed912c5770867e6f3f2b1a5a8f9
#
_entry.id   3eb21ed912c5770867e6f3f2b1a5a8f9
#
_cell.length_a   1.000
_cell.length_b   1.000
_cell.length_c   1.000
_cell.angle_alpha   90.00
_cell.angle_beta   90.00
_cell.angle_gamma   90.00
#
_symmetry.space_group_name_H-M   'P 1'
#
loop_
_entity.id
_entity.type
_entity.pdbx_description
1 polymer ?
#
loop_
_entity_poly.entity_id
_entity_poly.type
_entity_poly.pdbx_seq_one_letter_code
_entity_poly.pdbx_strand_id
1 'polypeptide(L)'
;MKLSRKQMVKVEETLKDFKCLIPRYLECKGSPKKLKSFCTRNRNPLWDLTNLKYFSTGLRSTGSISVDPEVKTSKEHYIQRSLAMGLIFDELVNNPNMKSKEFLSLIKKYGSTVEVLREEHKSIGRITKNTGIFNFRIYKSVGIDIPGLDKYLTSHGIV
;
A
#
# COMPACT_ATOMS: atom_id res chain seq x y z
N MET A 1 -12.71 -4.42 13.03
CA MET A 1 -11.56 -4.48 13.97
C MET A 1 -11.10 -3.06 14.26
N LYS A 2 -10.84 -2.71 15.51
CA LYS A 2 -10.33 -1.37 15.90
C LYS A 2 -8.83 -1.48 16.20
N LEU A 3 -8.07 -0.42 15.93
CA LEU A 3 -6.67 -0.30 16.35
C LEU A 3 -6.59 -0.14 17.87
N SER A 4 -5.57 -0.72 18.48
CA SER A 4 -5.25 -0.48 19.88
C SER A 4 -4.74 0.96 20.08
N ARG A 5 -4.77 1.45 21.34
CA ARG A 5 -4.24 2.78 21.69
C ARG A 5 -2.78 2.93 21.23
N LYS A 6 -1.94 1.92 21.45
CA LYS A 6 -0.52 1.91 21.02
C LYS A 6 -0.39 2.04 19.49
N GLN A 7 -1.26 1.36 18.75
CA GLN A 7 -1.25 1.44 17.28
C GLN A 7 -1.72 2.81 16.79
N MET A 8 -2.70 3.44 17.46
CA MET A 8 -3.13 4.81 17.12
C MET A 8 -2.03 5.83 17.38
N VAL A 9 -1.28 5.72 18.48
CA VAL A 9 -0.11 6.59 18.73
C VAL A 9 0.88 6.49 17.58
N LYS A 10 1.18 5.26 17.10
CA LYS A 10 2.07 5.08 15.95
C LYS A 10 1.54 5.74 14.66
N VAL A 11 0.22 5.72 14.44
CA VAL A 11 -0.41 6.44 13.30
C VAL A 11 -0.20 7.95 13.43
N GLU A 12 -0.37 8.49 14.63
CA GLU A 12 -0.20 9.92 14.91
C GLU A 12 1.25 10.38 14.73
N GLU A 13 2.21 9.60 15.24
CA GLU A 13 3.63 9.85 15.06
C GLU A 13 4.01 9.82 13.57
N THR A 14 3.57 8.78 12.84
CA THR A 14 3.83 8.68 11.40
C THR A 14 3.24 9.85 10.61
N LEU A 15 2.02 10.29 10.96
CA LEU A 15 1.41 11.47 10.33
C LEU A 15 2.24 12.73 10.59
N LYS A 16 2.72 12.92 11.84
CA LYS A 16 3.57 14.05 12.19
C LYS A 16 4.87 14.04 11.38
N ASP A 17 5.53 12.89 11.30
CA ASP A 17 6.77 12.72 10.54
C ASP A 17 6.54 13.00 9.04
N PHE A 18 5.45 12.49 8.48
CA PHE A 18 5.12 12.74 7.07
C PHE A 18 4.85 14.22 6.79
N LYS A 19 4.14 14.92 7.69
CA LYS A 19 3.95 16.38 7.57
C LYS A 19 5.27 17.14 7.57
N CYS A 20 6.23 16.74 8.39
CA CYS A 20 7.57 17.34 8.39
C CYS A 20 8.33 17.11 7.07
N LEU A 21 8.00 16.05 6.33
CA LEU A 21 8.63 15.72 5.05
C LEU A 21 7.99 16.40 3.83
N ILE A 22 6.83 17.07 3.98
CA ILE A 22 6.12 17.74 2.87
C ILE A 22 7.03 18.72 2.09
N PRO A 23 7.79 19.61 2.72
CA PRO A 23 8.67 20.52 1.97
C PRO A 23 9.65 19.77 1.07
N ARG A 24 10.26 18.71 1.60
CA ARG A 24 11.18 17.87 0.84
C ARG A 24 10.51 17.09 -0.29
N TYR A 25 9.28 16.64 -0.07
CA TYR A 25 8.49 16.02 -1.12
C TYR A 25 8.25 16.99 -2.28
N LEU A 26 7.83 18.22 -2.00
CA LEU A 26 7.57 19.25 -3.00
C LEU A 26 8.83 19.59 -3.81
N GLU A 27 10.00 19.69 -3.19
CA GLU A 27 11.29 19.86 -3.89
C GLU A 27 11.59 18.71 -4.87
N CYS A 28 11.11 17.50 -4.57
CA CYS A 28 11.33 16.32 -5.39
C CYS A 28 10.30 16.16 -6.53
N LYS A 29 9.12 16.78 -6.40
CA LYS A 29 7.95 16.55 -7.28
C LYS A 29 8.24 16.88 -8.75
N GLY A 30 9.10 17.88 -9.03
CA GLY A 30 9.50 18.27 -10.37
C GLY A 30 10.47 17.30 -11.08
N SER A 31 10.96 16.24 -10.41
CA SER A 31 11.92 15.30 -10.97
C SER A 31 11.50 13.86 -10.66
N PRO A 32 11.11 13.05 -11.68
CA PRO A 32 10.70 11.65 -11.46
C PRO A 32 11.75 10.82 -10.72
N LYS A 33 13.03 11.03 -11.01
CA LYS A 33 14.16 10.33 -10.35
C LYS A 33 14.25 10.69 -8.86
N LYS A 34 14.17 12.00 -8.52
CA LYS A 34 14.20 12.47 -7.13
C LYS A 34 12.99 12.01 -6.36
N LEU A 35 11.79 12.11 -6.96
CA LEU A 35 10.54 11.65 -6.38
C LEU A 35 10.56 10.16 -6.08
N LYS A 36 10.98 9.32 -7.02
CA LYS A 36 11.14 7.88 -6.81
C LYS A 36 12.11 7.59 -5.66
N SER A 37 13.25 8.29 -5.60
CA SER A 37 14.23 8.14 -4.53
C SER A 37 13.64 8.54 -3.17
N PHE A 38 12.93 9.67 -3.10
CA PHE A 38 12.24 10.14 -1.89
C PHE A 38 11.24 9.10 -1.39
N CYS A 39 10.32 8.66 -2.24
CA CYS A 39 9.30 7.66 -1.87
C CYS A 39 9.93 6.33 -1.42
N THR A 40 11.00 5.90 -2.07
CA THR A 40 11.71 4.66 -1.71
C THR A 40 12.37 4.76 -0.34
N ARG A 41 13.00 5.88 -0.02
CA ARG A 41 13.71 6.08 1.27
C ARG A 41 12.74 6.21 2.45
N ASN A 42 11.58 6.84 2.24
CA ASN A 42 10.64 7.17 3.32
C ASN A 42 9.49 6.17 3.49
N ARG A 43 9.49 5.06 2.75
CA ARG A 43 8.41 4.06 2.77
C ARG A 43 8.34 3.18 4.02
N ASN A 44 9.41 3.09 4.81
CA ASN A 44 9.49 2.16 5.95
C ASN A 44 8.44 2.44 7.04
N PRO A 45 8.16 3.68 7.46
CA PRO A 45 7.08 3.94 8.42
C PRO A 45 5.72 3.49 7.92
N LEU A 46 5.44 3.65 6.61
CA LEU A 46 4.23 3.14 6.00
C LEU A 46 4.19 1.60 6.01
N TRP A 47 5.32 0.96 5.77
CA TRP A 47 5.45 -0.50 5.86
C TRP A 47 5.08 -1.01 7.24
N ASP A 48 5.62 -0.42 8.26
CA ASP A 48 5.39 -0.83 9.65
C ASP A 48 3.91 -0.73 10.03
N LEU A 49 3.20 0.28 9.52
CA LEU A 49 1.76 0.43 9.72
C LEU A 49 0.97 -0.61 8.90
N THR A 50 1.26 -0.76 7.62
CA THR A 50 0.48 -1.62 6.71
C THR A 50 0.67 -3.11 6.94
N ASN A 51 1.72 -3.51 7.67
CA ASN A 51 1.89 -4.89 8.14
C ASN A 51 0.91 -5.27 9.27
N LEU A 52 0.24 -4.31 9.90
CA LEU A 52 -0.80 -4.61 10.88
C LEU A 52 -1.98 -5.32 10.21
N LYS A 53 -2.56 -6.30 10.90
CA LYS A 53 -3.77 -7.03 10.42
C LYS A 53 -4.92 -6.09 10.03
N TYR A 54 -4.96 -4.91 10.63
CA TYR A 54 -5.96 -3.87 10.35
C TYR A 54 -5.98 -3.43 8.87
N PHE A 55 -4.83 -3.44 8.20
CA PHE A 55 -4.70 -3.02 6.80
C PHE A 55 -4.81 -4.17 5.80
N SER A 56 -5.07 -5.39 6.24
CA SER A 56 -5.42 -6.48 5.34
C SER A 56 -6.83 -6.26 4.78
N THR A 57 -7.01 -6.41 3.48
CA THR A 57 -8.34 -6.41 2.86
C THR A 57 -9.15 -7.64 3.25
N GLY A 58 -8.48 -8.71 3.70
CA GLY A 58 -9.06 -10.04 3.88
C GLY A 58 -9.24 -10.81 2.56
N LEU A 59 -8.91 -10.19 1.42
CA LEU A 59 -9.01 -10.84 0.11
C LEU A 59 -7.79 -11.73 -0.14
N ARG A 60 -8.01 -12.83 -0.86
CA ARG A 60 -7.02 -13.84 -1.17
C ARG A 60 -7.06 -14.17 -2.67
N SER A 61 -5.89 -14.49 -3.25
CA SER A 61 -5.85 -15.04 -4.62
C SER A 61 -6.57 -16.39 -4.66
N THR A 62 -7.13 -16.72 -5.82
CA THR A 62 -7.74 -18.05 -6.06
C THR A 62 -6.75 -19.16 -5.74
N GLY A 63 -5.49 -19.01 -6.12
CA GLY A 63 -4.42 -19.94 -5.76
C GLY A 63 -4.27 -20.11 -4.25
N SER A 64 -4.25 -19.00 -3.48
CA SER A 64 -4.09 -19.06 -2.02
C SER A 64 -5.31 -19.59 -1.25
N ILE A 65 -6.51 -19.55 -1.86
CA ILE A 65 -7.74 -20.13 -1.28
C ILE A 65 -7.74 -21.66 -1.42
N SER A 66 -7.20 -22.15 -2.54
CA SER A 66 -7.31 -23.56 -2.96
C SER A 66 -6.22 -24.47 -2.43
N VAL A 67 -5.29 -23.94 -1.61
CA VAL A 67 -4.16 -24.73 -1.10
C VAL A 67 -4.33 -25.16 0.35
N ASP A 68 -3.59 -26.21 0.70
CA ASP A 68 -3.42 -26.68 2.06
C ASP A 68 -2.99 -25.54 3.00
N PRO A 69 -3.52 -25.45 4.24
CA PRO A 69 -3.12 -24.47 5.24
C PRO A 69 -1.59 -24.40 5.52
N GLU A 70 -0.87 -25.47 5.23
CA GLU A 70 0.58 -25.52 5.38
C GLU A 70 1.34 -24.77 4.27
N VAL A 71 0.69 -24.47 3.14
CA VAL A 71 1.32 -23.74 2.05
C VAL A 71 1.51 -22.27 2.43
N LYS A 72 2.77 -21.83 2.30
CA LYS A 72 3.16 -20.47 2.68
C LYS A 72 2.56 -19.43 1.75
N THR A 73 1.78 -18.53 2.32
CA THR A 73 1.25 -17.34 1.66
C THR A 73 2.12 -16.12 1.94
N SER A 74 1.88 -15.04 1.23
CA SER A 74 2.54 -13.75 1.37
C SER A 74 1.52 -12.62 1.30
N LYS A 75 1.74 -11.55 2.06
CA LYS A 75 0.97 -10.30 1.92
C LYS A 75 1.56 -9.48 0.78
N GLU A 76 0.71 -9.12 -0.17
CA GLU A 76 1.06 -8.27 -1.30
C GLU A 76 0.27 -6.95 -1.21
N HIS A 77 0.95 -5.83 -1.44
CA HIS A 77 0.29 -4.53 -1.54
C HIS A 77 -0.29 -4.37 -2.94
N TYR A 78 -1.60 -4.19 -3.07
CA TYR A 78 -2.23 -3.99 -4.38
C TYR A 78 -1.84 -2.66 -5.05
N ILE A 79 -1.30 -1.72 -4.30
CA ILE A 79 -0.53 -0.56 -4.80
C ILE A 79 0.86 -0.65 -4.21
N GLN A 80 1.88 -0.66 -5.05
CA GLN A 80 3.25 -0.75 -4.57
C GLN A 80 3.57 0.41 -3.62
N ARG A 81 4.28 0.12 -2.51
CA ARG A 81 4.54 1.07 -1.41
C ARG A 81 5.15 2.41 -1.85
N SER A 82 6.05 2.40 -2.83
CA SER A 82 6.64 3.64 -3.33
C SER A 82 5.63 4.50 -4.09
N LEU A 83 4.69 3.88 -4.80
CA LEU A 83 3.57 4.57 -5.45
C LEU A 83 2.56 5.06 -4.40
N ALA A 84 2.19 4.20 -3.45
CA ALA A 84 1.30 4.57 -2.35
C ALA A 84 1.84 5.76 -1.55
N MET A 85 3.16 5.82 -1.32
CA MET A 85 3.82 6.98 -0.69
C MET A 85 3.58 8.28 -1.47
N GLY A 86 3.76 8.26 -2.79
CA GLY A 86 3.50 9.43 -3.62
C GLY A 86 2.06 9.91 -3.51
N LEU A 87 1.08 8.99 -3.61
CA LEU A 87 -0.35 9.29 -3.48
C LEU A 87 -0.69 9.85 -2.09
N ILE A 88 -0.12 9.29 -1.03
CA ILE A 88 -0.32 9.77 0.33
C ILE A 88 0.24 11.18 0.52
N PHE A 89 1.43 11.48 -0.01
CA PHE A 89 2.00 12.81 0.07
C PHE A 89 1.23 13.84 -0.75
N ASP A 90 0.71 13.49 -1.93
CA ASP A 90 -0.17 14.37 -2.71
C ASP A 90 -1.42 14.76 -1.90
N GLU A 91 -2.05 13.81 -1.22
CA GLU A 91 -3.21 14.08 -0.36
C GLU A 91 -2.83 14.92 0.88
N LEU A 92 -1.66 14.71 1.48
CA LEU A 92 -1.17 15.52 2.59
C LEU A 92 -0.87 16.96 2.18
N VAL A 93 -0.34 17.18 0.97
CA VAL A 93 -0.13 18.52 0.39
C VAL A 93 -1.47 19.23 0.20
N ASN A 94 -2.47 18.52 -0.32
CA ASN A 94 -3.81 19.07 -0.56
C ASN A 94 -4.60 19.30 0.74
N ASN A 95 -4.30 18.54 1.81
CA ASN A 95 -4.92 18.68 3.12
C ASN A 95 -3.87 18.70 4.24
N PRO A 96 -3.15 19.83 4.44
CA PRO A 96 -2.10 19.93 5.46
C PRO A 96 -2.63 19.80 6.89
N ASN A 97 -3.92 20.07 7.10
CA ASN A 97 -4.60 19.94 8.39
C ASN A 97 -5.18 18.56 8.65
N MET A 98 -4.88 17.58 7.79
CA MET A 98 -5.34 16.20 7.91
C MET A 98 -5.16 15.67 9.34
N LYS A 99 -6.21 15.06 9.89
CA LYS A 99 -6.21 14.44 11.22
C LYS A 99 -5.87 12.96 11.13
N SER A 100 -5.50 12.36 12.25
CA SER A 100 -5.09 10.95 12.32
C SER A 100 -6.14 9.96 11.80
N LYS A 101 -7.43 10.25 11.96
CA LYS A 101 -8.52 9.41 11.42
C LYS A 101 -8.57 9.44 9.89
N GLU A 102 -8.40 10.63 9.29
CA GLU A 102 -8.37 10.81 7.83
C GLU A 102 -7.13 10.15 7.24
N PHE A 103 -5.98 10.36 7.90
CA PHE A 103 -4.72 9.72 7.53
C PHE A 103 -4.80 8.18 7.61
N LEU A 104 -5.47 7.65 8.64
CA LEU A 104 -5.72 6.21 8.76
C LEU A 104 -6.55 5.67 7.59
N SER A 105 -7.60 6.40 7.19
CA SER A 105 -8.42 6.05 6.02
C SER A 105 -7.60 6.10 4.73
N LEU A 106 -6.72 7.08 4.60
CA LEU A 106 -5.82 7.24 3.46
C LEU A 106 -4.82 6.08 3.36
N ILE A 107 -4.19 5.69 4.48
CA ILE A 107 -3.31 4.52 4.53
C ILE A 107 -4.08 3.25 4.16
N LYS A 108 -5.32 3.11 4.64
CA LYS A 108 -6.17 1.97 4.28
C LYS A 108 -6.48 1.95 2.79
N LYS A 109 -6.75 3.11 2.20
CA LYS A 109 -7.02 3.26 0.77
C LYS A 109 -5.82 2.86 -0.10
N TYR A 110 -4.60 3.27 0.24
CA TYR A 110 -3.44 3.08 -0.64
C TYR A 110 -2.45 2.02 -0.15
N GLY A 111 -2.47 1.67 1.12
CA GLY A 111 -1.50 0.77 1.74
C GLY A 111 -2.02 -0.61 2.12
N SER A 112 -3.28 -0.94 1.83
CA SER A 112 -3.84 -2.25 2.19
C SER A 112 -3.22 -3.40 1.38
N THR A 113 -3.32 -4.60 1.94
CA THR A 113 -2.71 -5.81 1.38
C THR A 113 -3.76 -6.86 1.05
N VAL A 114 -3.45 -7.67 0.06
CA VAL A 114 -4.12 -8.93 -0.28
C VAL A 114 -3.20 -10.10 0.06
N GLU A 115 -3.75 -11.28 0.20
CA GLU A 115 -2.97 -12.49 0.45
C GLU A 115 -2.82 -13.30 -0.84
N VAL A 116 -1.59 -13.64 -1.18
CA VAL A 116 -1.24 -14.41 -2.39
C VAL A 116 -0.31 -15.56 -2.03
N LEU A 117 -0.16 -16.55 -2.90
CA LEU A 117 0.87 -17.57 -2.76
C LEU A 117 2.26 -16.92 -2.81
N ARG A 118 3.23 -17.55 -2.16
CA ARG A 118 4.63 -17.10 -2.20
C ARG A 118 5.22 -17.12 -3.61
N GLU A 119 4.79 -18.07 -4.42
CA GLU A 119 5.17 -18.18 -5.84
C GLU A 119 4.56 -17.05 -6.68
N GLU A 120 3.27 -16.75 -6.46
CA GLU A 120 2.59 -15.62 -7.09
C GLU A 120 3.28 -14.30 -6.73
N HIS A 121 3.66 -14.10 -5.46
CA HIS A 121 4.41 -12.92 -5.01
C HIS A 121 5.74 -12.76 -5.74
N LYS A 122 6.50 -13.85 -5.95
CA LYS A 122 7.74 -13.81 -6.74
C LYS A 122 7.49 -13.43 -8.20
N SER A 123 6.41 -13.96 -8.79
CA SER A 123 6.02 -13.66 -10.18
C SER A 123 5.61 -12.20 -10.34
N ILE A 124 4.82 -11.65 -9.40
CA ILE A 124 4.48 -10.22 -9.33
C ILE A 124 5.76 -9.37 -9.31
N GLY A 125 6.71 -9.69 -8.42
CA GLY A 125 7.97 -8.94 -8.30
C GLY A 125 8.81 -8.95 -9.58
N ARG A 126 8.83 -10.07 -10.31
CA ARG A 126 9.55 -10.22 -11.59
C ARG A 126 8.91 -9.35 -12.67
N ILE A 127 7.61 -9.47 -12.86
CA ILE A 127 6.89 -8.74 -13.91
C ILE A 127 6.86 -7.25 -13.62
N THR A 128 6.68 -6.83 -12.36
CA THR A 128 6.77 -5.43 -11.95
C THR A 128 8.08 -4.77 -12.38
N LYS A 129 9.22 -5.47 -12.25
CA LYS A 129 10.51 -4.96 -12.69
C LYS A 129 10.59 -4.77 -14.21
N ASN A 130 9.96 -5.66 -14.96
CA ASN A 130 10.02 -5.66 -16.41
C ASN A 130 9.01 -4.72 -17.09
N THR A 131 7.82 -4.55 -16.48
CA THR A 131 6.71 -3.79 -17.08
C THR A 131 6.53 -2.39 -16.50
N GLY A 132 7.06 -2.12 -15.31
CA GLY A 132 6.82 -0.86 -14.59
C GLY A 132 5.39 -0.72 -14.04
N ILE A 133 4.59 -1.78 -14.05
CA ILE A 133 3.24 -1.78 -13.47
C ILE A 133 3.36 -1.97 -11.96
N PHE A 134 2.98 -0.95 -11.18
CA PHE A 134 3.16 -0.88 -9.71
C PHE A 134 1.85 -0.87 -8.92
N ASN A 135 0.74 -1.33 -9.53
CA ASN A 135 -0.58 -1.36 -8.92
C ASN A 135 -1.31 -2.68 -9.20
N PHE A 136 -2.55 -2.80 -8.73
CA PHE A 136 -3.40 -3.99 -8.84
C PHE A 136 -3.56 -4.55 -10.28
N ARG A 137 -3.34 -3.75 -11.32
CA ARG A 137 -3.40 -4.23 -12.73
C ARG A 137 -2.34 -5.29 -13.01
N ILE A 138 -1.28 -5.37 -12.20
CA ILE A 138 -0.24 -6.40 -12.31
C ILE A 138 -0.81 -7.81 -12.17
N TYR A 139 -1.85 -8.01 -11.34
CA TYR A 139 -2.43 -9.33 -11.11
C TYR A 139 -2.96 -9.95 -12.42
N LYS A 140 -3.69 -9.18 -13.22
CA LYS A 140 -4.16 -9.64 -14.53
C LYS A 140 -3.00 -10.00 -15.46
N SER A 141 -1.92 -9.21 -15.42
CA SER A 141 -0.73 -9.43 -16.26
C SER A 141 0.04 -10.71 -15.90
N VAL A 142 -0.13 -11.23 -14.70
CA VAL A 142 0.51 -12.48 -14.24
C VAL A 142 -0.47 -13.64 -14.09
N GLY A 143 -1.73 -13.46 -14.52
CA GLY A 143 -2.77 -14.49 -14.44
C GLY A 143 -3.23 -14.80 -13.01
N ILE A 144 -3.08 -13.85 -12.08
CA ILE A 144 -3.52 -14.01 -10.70
C ILE A 144 -4.93 -13.41 -10.57
N ASP A 145 -5.89 -14.22 -10.16
CA ASP A 145 -7.24 -13.80 -9.84
C ASP A 145 -7.40 -13.60 -8.33
N ILE A 146 -7.98 -12.46 -7.93
CA ILE A 146 -8.28 -12.11 -6.53
C ILE A 146 -9.78 -11.78 -6.45
N PRO A 147 -10.62 -12.76 -6.10
CA PRO A 147 -12.06 -12.57 -6.03
C PRO A 147 -12.45 -11.40 -5.13
N GLY A 148 -13.30 -10.51 -5.64
CA GLY A 148 -13.79 -9.35 -4.90
C GLY A 148 -12.85 -8.13 -4.90
N LEU A 149 -11.66 -8.20 -5.52
CA LEU A 149 -10.72 -7.07 -5.54
C LEU A 149 -11.32 -5.86 -6.26
N ASP A 150 -11.92 -6.02 -7.44
CA ASP A 150 -12.54 -4.92 -8.18
C ASP A 150 -13.62 -4.21 -7.37
N LYS A 151 -14.49 -4.98 -6.70
CA LYS A 151 -15.52 -4.43 -5.79
C LYS A 151 -14.88 -3.66 -4.62
N TYR A 152 -13.81 -4.19 -4.04
CA TYR A 152 -13.08 -3.52 -2.97
C TYR A 152 -12.48 -2.19 -3.46
N LEU A 153 -11.80 -2.19 -4.60
CA LEU A 153 -11.16 -0.99 -5.17
C LEU A 153 -12.19 0.10 -5.48
N THR A 154 -13.32 -0.26 -6.11
CA THR A 154 -14.42 0.65 -6.39
C THR A 154 -15.02 1.24 -5.10
N SER A 155 -15.28 0.41 -4.10
CA SER A 155 -15.86 0.88 -2.82
C SER A 155 -14.95 1.82 -2.04
N HIS A 156 -13.64 1.84 -2.35
CA HIS A 156 -12.65 2.71 -1.73
C HIS A 156 -12.23 3.87 -2.65
N GLY A 157 -12.89 4.05 -3.81
CA GLY A 157 -12.59 5.12 -4.76
C GLY A 157 -11.16 5.06 -5.30
N ILE A 158 -10.68 3.86 -5.63
CA ILE A 158 -9.34 3.62 -6.22
C ILE A 158 -9.46 3.44 -7.73
N VAL A 159 -10.58 2.92 -8.18
CA VAL A 159 -11.03 2.78 -9.59
C VAL A 159 -12.49 3.16 -9.69
#